data_3fbfac2ba9b5401c36b8cb6ff8eb8462
#
_entry.id   3fbfac2ba9b5401c36b8cb6ff8eb8462
#
_cell.length_a   1.000
_cell.length_b   1.000
_cell.length_c   1.000
_cell.angle_alpha   90.00
_cell.angle_beta   90.00
_cell.angle_gamma   90.00
#
_symmetry.space_group_name_H-M   'P 1'
#
loop_
_entity.id
_entity.type
_entity.pdbx_description
1 polymer ?
#
loop_
_entity_poly.entity_id
_entity_poly.type
_entity_poly.pdbx_seq_one_letter_code
_entity_poly.pdbx_strand_id
1 'polypeptide(L)'
;MLVTGLSGTGKSSALDELERRGYRVVETDLPPWCEWIPPAGGAEGEWLWREDEMARLLAQDEEGTLFVSGCVANQGTFYDRFDAVVLLSAPAEVLLERIEQRTTNDFGKSPAERELILSQLGWVEPQLRKTCTHELDATRPLGDVVDELVAIAGD
;
A
#
# COMPACT_ATOMS: atom_id res chain seq x y z
N MET A 1 -1.09 4.13 11.02
CA MET A 1 -0.78 2.76 10.54
C MET A 1 -0.53 2.80 9.03
N LEU A 2 0.50 2.14 8.57
CA LEU A 2 0.74 1.95 7.12
C LEU A 2 0.14 0.61 6.67
N VAL A 3 -0.64 0.65 5.59
CA VAL A 3 -1.15 -0.53 4.88
C VAL A 3 -0.42 -0.60 3.54
N THR A 4 0.41 -1.60 3.36
CA THR A 4 1.24 -1.75 2.17
C THR A 4 1.03 -3.10 1.48
N GLY A 5 1.54 -3.25 0.29
CA GLY A 5 1.40 -4.45 -0.52
C GLY A 5 1.37 -4.11 -2.00
N LEU A 6 1.47 -5.12 -2.83
CA LEU A 6 1.47 -4.96 -4.29
C LEU A 6 0.10 -4.56 -4.84
N SER A 7 0.05 -4.19 -6.11
CA SER A 7 -1.21 -3.93 -6.81
C SER A 7 -2.13 -5.15 -6.75
N GLY A 8 -3.42 -4.91 -6.54
CA GLY A 8 -4.43 -5.97 -6.48
C GLY A 8 -4.62 -6.61 -5.10
N THR A 9 -3.85 -6.21 -4.08
CA THR A 9 -4.03 -6.75 -2.72
C THR A 9 -5.24 -6.19 -1.98
N GLY A 10 -5.89 -5.15 -2.51
CA GLY A 10 -7.09 -4.58 -1.91
C GLY A 10 -6.84 -3.41 -0.97
N LYS A 11 -5.69 -2.74 -1.07
CA LYS A 11 -5.38 -1.56 -0.24
C LYS A 11 -6.45 -0.47 -0.35
N SER A 12 -6.78 -0.06 -1.57
CA SER A 12 -7.79 0.99 -1.80
C SER A 12 -9.15 0.59 -1.26
N SER A 13 -9.58 -0.65 -1.50
CA SER A 13 -10.86 -1.15 -0.98
C SER A 13 -10.89 -1.19 0.55
N ALA A 14 -9.76 -1.53 1.18
CA ALA A 14 -9.65 -1.52 2.64
C ALA A 14 -9.76 -0.09 3.19
N LEU A 15 -9.10 0.87 2.54
CA LEU A 15 -9.19 2.27 2.95
C LEU A 15 -10.61 2.83 2.76
N ASP A 16 -11.27 2.53 1.66
CA ASP A 16 -12.67 2.94 1.43
C ASP A 16 -13.60 2.40 2.54
N GLU A 17 -13.41 1.16 2.96
CA GLU A 17 -14.19 0.58 4.04
C GLU A 17 -13.87 1.24 5.39
N LEU A 18 -12.60 1.50 5.67
CA LEU A 18 -12.17 2.21 6.88
C LEU A 18 -12.77 3.63 6.93
N GLU A 19 -12.76 4.34 5.81
CA GLU A 19 -13.38 5.68 5.72
C GLU A 19 -14.87 5.62 6.00
N ARG A 20 -15.59 4.63 5.44
CA ARG A 20 -17.01 4.43 5.72
C ARG A 20 -17.30 4.15 7.19
N ARG A 21 -16.34 3.55 7.91
CA ARG A 21 -16.42 3.31 9.35
C ARG A 21 -16.03 4.52 10.20
N GLY A 22 -15.65 5.63 9.56
CA GLY A 22 -15.32 6.89 10.23
C GLY A 22 -13.84 7.09 10.57
N TYR A 23 -12.95 6.23 10.07
CA TYR A 23 -11.52 6.39 10.25
C TYR A 23 -10.93 7.40 9.26
N ARG A 24 -9.82 8.04 9.68
CA ARG A 24 -9.05 8.90 8.78
C ARG A 24 -8.19 8.02 7.87
N VAL A 25 -8.26 8.28 6.57
CA VAL A 25 -7.50 7.53 5.57
C VAL A 25 -6.77 8.45 4.61
N VAL A 26 -5.59 8.05 4.16
CA VAL A 26 -4.84 8.74 3.10
C VAL A 26 -4.26 7.70 2.14
N GLU A 27 -4.66 7.81 0.88
CA GLU A 27 -4.11 7.00 -0.20
C GLU A 27 -2.97 7.76 -0.86
N THR A 28 -1.74 7.30 -0.68
CA THR A 28 -0.54 8.04 -1.08
C THR A 28 -0.09 7.79 -2.51
N ASP A 29 -0.82 7.00 -3.28
CA ASP A 29 -0.55 6.81 -4.71
C ASP A 29 -0.96 8.02 -5.56
N LEU A 30 -1.57 9.01 -4.94
CA LEU A 30 -2.05 10.24 -5.58
C LEU A 30 -1.22 11.45 -5.14
N PRO A 31 -1.08 12.49 -6.00
CA PRO A 31 -0.51 13.77 -5.54
C PRO A 31 -1.33 14.35 -4.36
N PRO A 32 -0.72 15.06 -3.43
CA PRO A 32 0.66 15.55 -3.42
C PRO A 32 1.69 14.60 -2.80
N TRP A 33 1.30 13.38 -2.44
CA TRP A 33 2.09 12.48 -1.59
C TRP A 33 3.26 11.82 -2.31
N CYS A 34 3.11 11.55 -3.61
CA CYS A 34 4.13 10.85 -4.41
C CYS A 34 4.54 11.67 -5.63
N GLU A 35 5.73 11.37 -6.13
CA GLU A 35 6.28 11.95 -7.35
C GLU A 35 7.04 10.90 -8.16
N TRP A 36 7.02 11.07 -9.47
CA TRP A 36 7.80 10.24 -10.37
C TRP A 36 9.21 10.79 -10.49
N ILE A 37 10.20 9.96 -10.20
CA ILE A 37 11.61 10.28 -10.41
C ILE A 37 12.04 9.65 -11.73
N PRO A 38 12.39 10.45 -12.74
CA PRO A 38 12.79 9.94 -14.05
C PRO A 38 14.08 9.13 -13.96
N PRO A 39 14.29 8.18 -14.90
CA PRO A 39 15.52 7.38 -14.92
C PRO A 39 16.75 8.26 -15.14
N ALA A 40 17.82 7.98 -14.39
CA ALA A 40 19.11 8.63 -14.50
C ALA A 40 20.23 7.60 -14.43
N GLY A 41 21.26 7.77 -15.24
CA GLY A 41 22.46 6.93 -15.20
C GLY A 41 22.22 5.45 -15.47
N GLY A 42 21.20 5.10 -16.28
CA GLY A 42 20.86 3.70 -16.61
C GLY A 42 19.91 3.01 -15.61
N ALA A 43 19.50 3.72 -14.56
CA ALA A 43 18.46 3.22 -13.64
C ALA A 43 17.06 3.41 -14.25
N GLU A 44 16.12 2.57 -13.86
CA GLU A 44 14.71 2.78 -14.20
C GLU A 44 14.11 3.91 -13.35
N GLY A 45 13.08 4.59 -13.88
CA GLY A 45 12.34 5.57 -13.10
C GLY A 45 11.53 4.90 -11.99
N GLU A 46 11.21 5.65 -10.94
CA GLU A 46 10.46 5.11 -9.80
C GLU A 46 9.53 6.13 -9.18
N TRP A 47 8.47 5.64 -8.55
CA TRP A 47 7.59 6.44 -7.72
C TRP A 47 8.13 6.50 -6.29
N LEU A 48 8.25 7.71 -5.75
CA LEU A 48 8.69 7.94 -4.38
C LEU A 48 7.70 8.82 -3.64
N TRP A 49 7.62 8.63 -2.33
CA TRP A 49 6.94 9.60 -1.48
C TRP A 49 7.73 10.91 -1.45
N ARG A 50 7.00 12.01 -1.47
CA ARG A 50 7.57 13.33 -1.17
C ARG A 50 7.81 13.43 0.33
N GLU A 51 9.07 13.50 0.71
CA GLU A 51 9.48 13.42 2.12
C GLU A 51 8.88 14.56 2.96
N ASP A 52 8.83 15.78 2.42
CA ASP A 52 8.25 16.94 3.10
C ASP A 52 6.75 16.80 3.34
N GLU A 53 6.01 16.30 2.35
CA GLU A 53 4.57 16.07 2.47
C GLU A 53 4.26 14.93 3.44
N MET A 54 4.99 13.84 3.36
CA MET A 54 4.82 12.71 4.28
C MET A 54 5.20 13.08 5.71
N ALA A 55 6.29 13.82 5.90
CA ALA A 55 6.68 14.29 7.22
C ALA A 55 5.59 15.19 7.83
N ARG A 56 4.99 16.05 7.03
CA ARG A 56 3.90 16.94 7.47
C ARG A 56 2.65 16.15 7.82
N LEU A 57 2.29 15.16 7.02
CA LEU A 57 1.15 14.27 7.29
C LEU A 57 1.32 13.51 8.61
N LEU A 58 2.49 12.89 8.79
CA LEU A 58 2.77 12.05 9.95
C LEU A 58 3.04 12.85 11.24
N ALA A 59 3.27 14.15 11.12
CA ALA A 59 3.44 15.05 12.26
C ALA A 59 2.11 15.60 12.81
N GLN A 60 0.99 15.34 12.13
CA GLN A 60 -0.34 15.79 12.58
C GLN A 60 -0.72 15.07 13.87
N ASP A 61 -0.95 15.86 14.92
CA ASP A 61 -1.38 15.38 16.24
C ASP A 61 -2.91 15.50 16.34
N GLU A 62 -3.60 14.62 15.62
CA GLU A 62 -5.05 14.53 15.65
C GLU A 62 -5.49 13.25 16.34
N GLU A 63 -6.62 13.32 17.04
CA GLU A 63 -7.17 12.16 17.73
C GLU A 63 -7.58 11.05 16.75
N GLY A 64 -7.41 9.81 17.17
CA GLY A 64 -7.77 8.62 16.43
C GLY A 64 -6.66 8.09 15.54
N THR A 65 -6.94 6.98 14.90
CA THR A 65 -5.98 6.30 14.03
C THR A 65 -6.03 6.86 12.61
N LEU A 66 -4.87 7.16 12.06
CA LEU A 66 -4.71 7.46 10.64
C LEU A 66 -4.22 6.19 9.92
N PHE A 67 -4.97 5.77 8.91
CA PHE A 67 -4.58 4.69 8.01
C PHE A 67 -4.02 5.28 6.71
N VAL A 68 -2.80 4.90 6.38
CA VAL A 68 -2.11 5.37 5.18
C VAL A 68 -1.84 4.17 4.29
N SER A 69 -2.17 4.25 3.02
CA SER A 69 -1.81 3.19 2.08
C SER A 69 -0.74 3.65 1.09
N GLY A 70 0.11 2.73 0.69
CA GLY A 70 1.11 2.99 -0.34
C GLY A 70 2.10 1.84 -0.47
N CYS A 71 2.77 1.82 -1.62
CA CYS A 71 3.88 0.90 -1.86
C CYS A 71 4.89 1.60 -2.78
N VAL A 72 5.88 2.23 -2.18
CA VAL A 72 6.92 3.00 -2.88
C VAL A 72 8.30 2.64 -2.34
N ALA A 73 9.34 2.93 -3.12
CA ALA A 73 10.70 2.49 -2.81
C ALA A 73 11.29 3.11 -1.52
N ASN A 74 10.90 4.35 -1.19
CA ASN A 74 11.46 5.06 -0.03
C ASN A 74 10.59 5.00 1.23
N GLN A 75 9.53 4.21 1.25
CA GLN A 75 8.62 4.16 2.41
C GLN A 75 9.29 3.67 3.70
N GLY A 76 10.32 2.84 3.57
CA GLY A 76 11.04 2.30 4.73
C GLY A 76 11.69 3.36 5.62
N THR A 77 12.03 4.52 5.07
CA THR A 77 12.58 5.63 5.86
C THR A 77 11.57 6.23 6.85
N PHE A 78 10.28 5.92 6.69
CA PHE A 78 9.21 6.40 7.56
C PHE A 78 8.64 5.35 8.50
N TYR A 79 9.13 4.11 8.46
CA TYR A 79 8.55 3.01 9.25
C TYR A 79 8.57 3.26 10.75
N ASP A 80 9.58 3.92 11.27
CA ASP A 80 9.68 4.29 12.68
C ASP A 80 8.64 5.32 13.13
N ARG A 81 7.98 5.95 12.19
CA ARG A 81 6.93 6.94 12.43
C ARG A 81 5.50 6.35 12.38
N PHE A 82 5.39 5.07 12.07
CA PHE A 82 4.12 4.33 12.08
C PHE A 82 4.09 3.40 13.29
N ASP A 83 2.94 3.32 13.96
CA ASP A 83 2.74 2.37 15.07
C ASP A 83 2.70 0.93 14.56
N ALA A 84 2.23 0.71 13.33
CA ALA A 84 2.26 -0.58 12.69
C ALA A 84 2.41 -0.43 11.17
N VAL A 85 3.09 -1.39 10.56
CA VAL A 85 3.24 -1.54 9.12
C VAL A 85 2.66 -2.90 8.74
N VAL A 86 1.53 -2.88 8.04
CA VAL A 86 0.75 -4.08 7.72
C VAL A 86 0.87 -4.39 6.24
N LEU A 87 1.41 -5.56 5.94
CA LEU A 87 1.50 -6.09 4.58
C LEU A 87 0.21 -6.86 4.25
N LEU A 88 -0.46 -6.45 3.18
CA LEU A 88 -1.52 -7.25 2.56
C LEU A 88 -0.89 -8.11 1.46
N SER A 89 -1.07 -9.40 1.51
CA SER A 89 -0.51 -10.33 0.51
C SER A 89 -1.54 -11.32 0.00
N ALA A 90 -1.37 -11.73 -1.26
CA ALA A 90 -2.20 -12.74 -1.90
C ALA A 90 -1.39 -13.45 -3.00
N PRO A 91 -1.78 -14.69 -3.39
CA PRO A 91 -1.12 -15.38 -4.50
C PRO A 91 -1.21 -14.61 -5.81
N ALA A 92 -0.25 -14.83 -6.71
CA ALA A 92 -0.14 -14.15 -7.99
C ALA A 92 -1.45 -14.22 -8.80
N GLU A 93 -2.05 -15.40 -8.90
CA GLU A 93 -3.30 -15.60 -9.64
C GLU A 93 -4.46 -14.76 -9.09
N VAL A 94 -4.52 -14.56 -7.77
CA VAL A 94 -5.55 -13.73 -7.14
C VAL A 94 -5.32 -12.26 -7.47
N LEU A 95 -4.09 -11.79 -7.40
CA LEU A 95 -3.73 -10.41 -7.73
C LEU A 95 -4.06 -10.09 -9.19
N LEU A 96 -3.64 -10.95 -10.10
CA LEU A 96 -3.86 -10.75 -11.53
C LEU A 96 -5.34 -10.77 -11.89
N GLU A 97 -6.12 -11.67 -11.31
CA GLU A 97 -7.57 -11.74 -11.51
C GLU A 97 -8.27 -10.47 -11.00
N ARG A 98 -7.93 -10.00 -9.82
CA ARG A 98 -8.49 -8.77 -9.26
C ARG A 98 -8.17 -7.55 -10.11
N ILE A 99 -6.94 -7.45 -10.61
CA ILE A 99 -6.51 -6.36 -11.49
C ILE A 99 -7.28 -6.40 -12.80
N GLU A 100 -7.46 -7.57 -13.40
CA GLU A 100 -8.20 -7.74 -14.65
C GLU A 100 -9.67 -7.33 -14.51
N GLN A 101 -10.29 -7.66 -13.39
CA GLN A 101 -11.71 -7.38 -13.14
C GLN A 101 -12.00 -5.95 -12.68
N ARG A 102 -11.01 -5.25 -12.11
CA ARG A 102 -11.25 -3.89 -11.60
C ARG A 102 -11.47 -2.88 -12.72
N THR A 103 -12.31 -1.88 -12.46
CA THR A 103 -12.66 -0.81 -13.41
C THR A 103 -12.14 0.56 -12.98
N THR A 104 -11.63 0.68 -11.74
CA THR A 104 -11.17 1.95 -11.14
C THR A 104 -9.74 2.31 -11.51
N ASN A 105 -8.96 1.34 -11.97
CA ASN A 105 -7.55 1.50 -12.29
C ASN A 105 -7.16 0.46 -13.35
N ASP A 106 -6.61 0.92 -14.46
CA ASP A 106 -6.24 0.05 -15.59
C ASP A 106 -4.82 -0.51 -15.48
N PHE A 107 -4.03 -0.11 -14.50
CA PHE A 107 -2.68 -0.62 -14.31
C PHE A 107 -2.67 -2.14 -14.11
N GLY A 108 -1.74 -2.81 -14.75
CA GLY A 108 -1.54 -4.25 -14.62
C GLY A 108 -2.30 -5.10 -15.62
N LYS A 109 -3.09 -4.48 -16.53
CA LYS A 109 -3.87 -5.22 -17.54
C LYS A 109 -3.08 -5.54 -18.79
N SER A 110 -2.02 -4.77 -19.10
CA SER A 110 -1.15 -5.08 -20.22
C SER A 110 -0.20 -6.25 -19.89
N PRO A 111 0.29 -6.99 -20.90
CA PRO A 111 1.26 -8.06 -20.66
C PRO A 111 2.54 -7.57 -19.95
N ALA A 112 3.05 -6.39 -20.30
CA ALA A 112 4.23 -5.81 -19.67
C ALA A 112 4.00 -5.46 -18.20
N GLU A 113 2.85 -4.89 -17.87
CA GLU A 113 2.47 -4.56 -16.50
C GLU A 113 2.21 -5.80 -15.66
N ARG A 114 1.61 -6.85 -16.23
CA ARG A 114 1.44 -8.15 -15.56
C ARG A 114 2.78 -8.78 -15.21
N GLU A 115 3.73 -8.73 -16.13
CA GLU A 115 5.09 -9.21 -15.92
C GLU A 115 5.81 -8.42 -14.82
N LEU A 116 5.62 -7.11 -14.77
CA LEU A 116 6.13 -6.25 -13.70
C LEU A 116 5.58 -6.68 -12.33
N ILE A 117 4.29 -6.94 -12.23
CA ILE A 117 3.65 -7.40 -11.00
C ILE A 117 4.25 -8.74 -10.54
N LEU A 118 4.44 -9.68 -11.46
CA LEU A 118 5.07 -10.97 -11.15
C LEU A 118 6.52 -10.80 -10.69
N SER A 119 7.25 -9.88 -11.30
CA SER A 119 8.60 -9.51 -10.88
C SER A 119 8.61 -8.95 -9.46
N GLN A 120 7.67 -8.06 -9.13
CA GLN A 120 7.54 -7.46 -7.79
C GLN A 120 7.20 -8.50 -6.73
N LEU A 121 6.44 -9.53 -7.05
CA LEU A 121 6.19 -10.65 -6.14
C LEU A 121 7.49 -11.36 -5.75
N GLY A 122 8.45 -11.44 -6.66
CA GLY A 122 9.74 -12.05 -6.42
C GLY A 122 10.76 -11.17 -5.70
N TRP A 123 10.64 -9.84 -5.83
CA TRP A 123 11.62 -8.87 -5.33
C TRP A 123 11.11 -7.99 -4.20
N VAL A 124 9.99 -7.34 -4.40
CA VAL A 124 9.46 -6.32 -3.49
C VAL A 124 8.76 -6.97 -2.30
N GLU A 125 7.88 -7.93 -2.56
CA GLU A 125 7.08 -8.55 -1.48
C GLU A 125 7.96 -9.23 -0.42
N PRO A 126 9.03 -9.99 -0.75
CA PRO A 126 9.90 -10.54 0.28
C PRO A 126 10.55 -9.49 1.17
N GLN A 127 10.89 -8.31 0.62
CA GLN A 127 11.45 -7.20 1.40
C GLN A 127 10.39 -6.59 2.31
N LEU A 128 9.18 -6.39 1.82
CA LEU A 128 8.06 -5.90 2.62
C LEU A 128 7.77 -6.85 3.79
N ARG A 129 7.79 -8.15 3.53
CA ARG A 129 7.55 -9.17 4.56
C ARG A 129 8.60 -9.15 5.66
N LYS A 130 9.85 -8.84 5.34
CA LYS A 130 10.95 -8.74 6.34
C LYS A 130 10.81 -7.51 7.23
N THR A 131 10.19 -6.45 6.76
CA THR A 131 10.17 -5.14 7.42
C THR A 131 8.81 -4.76 7.99
N CYS A 132 7.73 -5.45 7.59
CA CYS A 132 6.40 -5.20 8.14
C CYS A 132 6.30 -5.72 9.59
N THR A 133 5.37 -5.15 10.34
CA THR A 133 5.04 -5.61 11.70
C THR A 133 4.01 -6.73 11.69
N HIS A 134 3.13 -6.74 10.68
CA HIS A 134 2.05 -7.72 10.53
C HIS A 134 1.87 -8.04 9.05
N GLU A 135 1.47 -9.27 8.77
CA GLU A 135 1.06 -9.70 7.42
C GLU A 135 -0.35 -10.26 7.48
N LEU A 136 -1.24 -9.78 6.61
CA LEU A 136 -2.62 -10.25 6.51
C LEU A 136 -2.86 -10.93 5.16
N ASP A 137 -3.58 -12.04 5.22
CA ASP A 137 -4.05 -12.74 4.02
C ASP A 137 -5.17 -11.94 3.34
N ALA A 138 -4.84 -11.32 2.21
CA ALA A 138 -5.75 -10.47 1.44
C ALA A 138 -6.75 -11.27 0.60
N THR A 139 -6.72 -12.62 0.63
CA THR A 139 -7.75 -13.46 0.01
C THR A 139 -9.00 -13.57 0.87
N ARG A 140 -8.93 -13.21 2.14
CA ARG A 140 -10.05 -13.18 3.07
C ARG A 140 -11.08 -12.14 2.66
N PRO A 141 -12.35 -12.26 3.10
CA PRO A 141 -13.36 -11.23 2.87
C PRO A 141 -12.88 -9.85 3.35
N LEU A 142 -13.21 -8.81 2.60
CA LEU A 142 -12.76 -7.45 2.90
C LEU A 142 -13.10 -7.01 4.34
N GLY A 143 -14.31 -7.31 4.80
CA GLY A 143 -14.72 -6.98 6.17
C GLY A 143 -13.81 -7.58 7.23
N ASP A 144 -13.39 -8.84 7.04
CA ASP A 144 -12.50 -9.53 7.97
C ASP A 144 -11.09 -8.91 7.98
N VAL A 145 -10.58 -8.54 6.80
CA VAL A 145 -9.29 -7.84 6.69
C VAL A 145 -9.33 -6.50 7.40
N VAL A 146 -10.39 -5.73 7.19
CA VAL A 146 -10.57 -4.43 7.82
C VAL A 146 -10.76 -4.56 9.34
N ASP A 147 -11.52 -5.55 9.80
CA ASP A 147 -11.67 -5.83 11.24
C ASP A 147 -10.31 -6.08 11.90
N GLU A 148 -9.44 -6.81 11.21
CA GLU A 148 -8.10 -7.09 11.74
C GLU A 148 -7.20 -5.86 11.71
N LEU A 149 -7.28 -5.01 10.68
CA LEU A 149 -6.58 -3.72 10.65
C LEU A 149 -6.99 -2.84 11.84
N VAL A 150 -8.28 -2.77 12.13
CA VAL A 150 -8.81 -2.01 13.27
C VAL A 150 -8.31 -2.61 14.59
N ALA A 151 -8.30 -3.93 14.72
CA ALA A 151 -7.79 -4.59 15.92
C ALA A 151 -6.30 -4.33 16.14
N ILE A 152 -5.49 -4.36 15.08
CA ILE A 152 -4.05 -4.04 15.16
C ILE A 152 -3.85 -2.58 15.58
N ALA A 153 -4.70 -1.69 15.13
CA ALA A 153 -4.65 -0.27 15.52
C ALA A 153 -5.01 -0.03 17.00
N GLY A 154 -5.62 -0.99 17.64
CA GLY A 154 -6.05 -0.88 19.04
C GLY A 154 -7.41 -0.20 19.22
N ASP A 155 -8.18 -0.15 18.16
CA ASP A 155 -9.52 0.47 18.18
C ASP A 155 -10.66 -0.61 18.25
#